data_8d239e3274d3a66db2d7a77bbb4d78c1
#
_entry.id   8d239e3274d3a66db2d7a77bbb4d78c1
#
_cell.length_a   1.000
_cell.length_b   1.000
_cell.length_c   1.000
_cell.angle_alpha   90.00
_cell.angle_beta   90.00
_cell.angle_gamma   90.00
#
_symmetry.space_group_name_H-M   'P 1'
#
loop_
_entity.id
_entity.type
_entity.pdbx_description
1 polymer ?
#
loop_
_entity_poly.entity_id
_entity_poly.type
_entity_poly.pdbx_seq_one_letter_code
_entity_poly.pdbx_strand_id
1 'polypeptide(L)'
;MNRGVARDEIRTEFYQLYGSILFVGIFFVALFLTATVLIIYYKQITEGYDDRERFRIMEKVGMSAAEVKKTITRQVIMVFFLPLGVAVIHILAAFRAMCSLLGIFSMHNVGLYAVFTACSVLVFGVVYLAVYCVTARTYYRIVRE
;
A
#
# COMPACT_ATOMS: atom_id res chain seq x y z
N MET A 1 -42.89 22.35 -20.18
CA MET A 1 -41.93 21.50 -20.94
C MET A 1 -40.49 21.56 -20.45
N ASN A 2 -40.13 22.28 -19.39
CA ASN A 2 -38.73 22.51 -18.97
C ASN A 2 -38.20 21.79 -17.72
N ARG A 3 -39.08 21.07 -16.98
CA ARG A 3 -38.64 20.41 -15.74
C ARG A 3 -37.85 19.09 -15.97
N GLY A 4 -38.11 18.40 -17.06
CA GLY A 4 -37.40 17.18 -17.43
C GLY A 4 -35.95 17.49 -17.89
N VAL A 5 -35.80 18.46 -18.77
CA VAL A 5 -34.50 18.87 -19.33
C VAL A 5 -33.55 19.36 -18.22
N ALA A 6 -34.06 20.21 -17.32
CA ALA A 6 -33.26 20.72 -16.20
C ALA A 6 -32.82 19.60 -15.22
N ARG A 7 -33.62 18.56 -15.03
CA ARG A 7 -33.24 17.40 -14.20
C ARG A 7 -32.16 16.53 -14.85
N ASP A 8 -32.23 16.37 -16.17
CA ASP A 8 -31.26 15.60 -16.93
C ASP A 8 -29.91 16.33 -17.04
N GLU A 9 -29.96 17.66 -17.21
CA GLU A 9 -28.74 18.50 -17.19
C GLU A 9 -28.04 18.43 -15.83
N ILE A 10 -28.77 18.68 -14.74
CA ILE A 10 -28.21 18.58 -13.38
C ILE A 10 -27.63 17.19 -13.12
N ARG A 11 -28.32 16.14 -13.52
CA ARG A 11 -27.85 14.77 -13.37
C ARG A 11 -26.55 14.52 -14.14
N THR A 12 -26.45 15.03 -15.35
CA THR A 12 -25.26 14.90 -16.20
C THR A 12 -24.06 15.64 -15.59
N GLU A 13 -24.27 16.86 -15.09
CA GLU A 13 -23.23 17.63 -14.40
C GLU A 13 -22.73 16.90 -13.15
N PHE A 14 -23.61 16.31 -12.34
CA PHE A 14 -23.22 15.50 -11.20
C PHE A 14 -22.38 14.29 -11.61
N TYR A 15 -22.78 13.54 -12.64
CA TYR A 15 -21.99 12.40 -13.11
C TYR A 15 -20.63 12.81 -13.65
N GLN A 16 -20.54 13.92 -14.35
CA GLN A 16 -19.26 14.46 -14.84
C GLN A 16 -18.34 14.86 -13.68
N LEU A 17 -18.89 15.53 -12.67
CA LEU A 17 -18.11 15.94 -11.49
C LEU A 17 -17.60 14.73 -10.70
N TYR A 18 -18.46 13.78 -10.40
CA TYR A 18 -18.05 12.55 -9.70
C TYR A 18 -17.05 11.72 -10.53
N GLY A 19 -17.27 11.60 -11.84
CA GLY A 19 -16.38 10.91 -12.74
C GLY A 19 -15.00 11.56 -12.79
N SER A 20 -14.93 12.87 -12.82
CA SER A 20 -13.67 13.63 -12.80
C SER A 20 -12.91 13.45 -11.50
N ILE A 21 -13.59 13.53 -10.35
CA ILE A 21 -13.00 13.32 -9.03
C ILE A 21 -12.47 11.88 -8.92
N LEU A 22 -13.26 10.90 -9.38
CA LEU A 22 -12.88 9.49 -9.35
C LEU A 22 -11.67 9.23 -10.24
N PHE A 23 -11.62 9.81 -11.44
CA PHE A 23 -10.49 9.71 -12.35
C PHE A 23 -9.21 10.25 -11.71
N VAL A 24 -9.28 11.47 -11.16
CA VAL A 24 -8.15 12.11 -10.46
C VAL A 24 -7.71 11.26 -9.27
N GLY A 25 -8.66 10.73 -8.49
CA GLY A 25 -8.38 9.85 -7.37
C GLY A 25 -7.62 8.58 -7.79
N ILE A 26 -8.10 7.88 -8.82
CA ILE A 26 -7.44 6.68 -9.35
C ILE A 26 -6.04 7.01 -9.88
N PHE A 27 -5.88 8.14 -10.58
CA PHE A 27 -4.59 8.60 -11.07
C PHE A 27 -3.58 8.81 -9.94
N PHE A 28 -3.98 9.51 -8.87
CA PHE A 28 -3.12 9.69 -7.70
C PHE A 28 -2.79 8.38 -7.00
N VAL A 29 -3.76 7.48 -6.85
CA VAL A 29 -3.50 6.15 -6.28
C VAL A 29 -2.44 5.41 -7.10
N ALA A 30 -2.57 5.38 -8.42
CA ALA A 30 -1.60 4.72 -9.29
C ALA A 30 -0.20 5.35 -9.18
N LEU A 31 -0.13 6.70 -9.16
CA LEU A 31 1.12 7.44 -9.04
C LEU A 31 1.81 7.18 -7.70
N PHE A 32 1.09 7.32 -6.58
CA PHE A 32 1.65 7.09 -5.26
C PHE A 32 2.03 5.62 -5.02
N LEU A 33 1.25 4.68 -5.54
CA LEU A 33 1.56 3.26 -5.44
C LEU A 33 2.84 2.93 -6.20
N THR A 34 2.99 3.45 -7.42
CA THR A 34 4.22 3.27 -8.21
C THR A 34 5.43 3.89 -7.51
N ALA A 35 5.30 5.10 -7.00
CA ALA A 35 6.37 5.76 -6.25
C ALA A 35 6.76 4.96 -5.01
N THR A 36 5.79 4.47 -4.24
CA THR A 36 6.03 3.65 -3.04
C THR A 36 6.77 2.36 -3.38
N VAL A 37 6.35 1.66 -4.43
CA VAL A 37 7.00 0.43 -4.91
C VAL A 37 8.47 0.70 -5.28
N LEU A 38 8.73 1.77 -6.03
CA LEU A 38 10.09 2.14 -6.43
C LEU A 38 10.96 2.49 -5.22
N ILE A 39 10.46 3.28 -4.29
CA ILE A 39 11.19 3.67 -3.07
C ILE A 39 11.56 2.43 -2.25
N ILE A 40 10.61 1.54 -1.99
CA ILE A 40 10.85 0.31 -1.23
C ILE A 40 11.85 -0.58 -1.95
N TYR A 41 11.69 -0.76 -3.26
CA TYR A 41 12.56 -1.61 -4.07
C TYR A 41 14.00 -1.10 -4.06
N TYR A 42 14.23 0.17 -4.37
CA TYR A 42 15.57 0.74 -4.39
C TYR A 42 16.21 0.78 -3.00
N LYS A 43 15.45 1.15 -1.98
CA LYS A 43 15.93 1.12 -0.59
C LYS A 43 16.42 -0.27 -0.22
N GLN A 44 15.64 -1.30 -0.51
CA GLN A 44 15.98 -2.67 -0.15
C GLN A 44 17.20 -3.20 -0.91
N ILE A 45 17.38 -2.81 -2.17
CA ILE A 45 18.57 -3.15 -2.95
C ILE A 45 19.81 -2.50 -2.32
N THR A 46 19.75 -1.22 -1.99
CA THR A 46 20.87 -0.50 -1.37
C THR A 46 21.24 -1.11 -0.03
N GLU A 47 20.26 -1.37 0.83
CA GLU A 47 20.47 -2.07 2.10
C GLU A 47 21.08 -3.48 1.91
N GLY A 48 20.66 -4.20 0.85
CA GLY A 48 21.21 -5.51 0.52
C GLY A 48 22.71 -5.48 0.20
N TYR A 49 23.19 -4.47 -0.51
CA TYR A 49 24.60 -4.29 -0.79
C TYR A 49 25.40 -3.91 0.46
N ASP A 50 24.86 -3.02 1.29
CA ASP A 50 25.49 -2.59 2.55
C ASP A 50 25.58 -3.76 3.54
N ASP A 51 24.54 -4.56 3.62
CA ASP A 51 24.48 -5.71 4.52
C ASP A 51 25.36 -6.89 4.05
N ARG A 52 25.62 -7.01 2.76
CA ARG A 52 26.48 -8.07 2.21
C ARG A 52 27.84 -8.13 2.89
N GLU A 53 28.49 -7.00 3.06
CA GLU A 53 29.81 -6.93 3.70
C GLU A 53 29.73 -7.28 5.18
N ARG A 54 28.69 -6.81 5.88
CA ARG A 54 28.45 -7.14 7.28
C ARG A 54 28.22 -8.64 7.49
N PHE A 55 27.46 -9.29 6.61
CA PHE A 55 27.19 -10.73 6.69
C PHE A 55 28.45 -11.55 6.39
N ARG A 56 29.30 -11.12 5.46
CA ARG A 56 30.62 -11.76 5.23
C ARG A 56 31.50 -11.71 6.49
N ILE A 57 31.44 -10.63 7.23
CA ILE A 57 32.17 -10.50 8.49
C ILE A 57 31.60 -11.46 9.55
N MET A 58 30.26 -11.53 9.67
CA MET A 58 29.59 -12.43 10.62
C MET A 58 29.91 -13.92 10.34
N GLU A 59 29.95 -14.34 9.09
CA GLU A 59 30.36 -15.70 8.72
C GLU A 59 31.84 -15.99 9.12
N LYS A 60 32.73 -15.01 8.96
CA LYS A 60 34.15 -15.15 9.38
C LYS A 60 34.30 -15.25 10.90
N VAL A 61 33.38 -14.70 11.69
CA VAL A 61 33.39 -14.78 13.16
C VAL A 61 32.71 -16.05 13.67
N GLY A 62 32.20 -16.91 12.77
CA GLY A 62 31.69 -18.25 13.10
C GLY A 62 30.15 -18.37 13.14
N MET A 63 29.41 -17.38 12.64
CA MET A 63 27.95 -17.51 12.45
C MET A 63 27.66 -18.50 11.31
N SER A 64 26.71 -19.42 11.56
CA SER A 64 26.26 -20.35 10.53
C SER A 64 25.46 -19.62 9.45
N ALA A 65 25.51 -20.11 8.21
CA ALA A 65 24.69 -19.59 7.10
C ALA A 65 23.17 -19.59 7.40
N ALA A 66 22.71 -20.50 8.25
CA ALA A 66 21.32 -20.59 8.69
C ALA A 66 20.94 -19.43 9.63
N GLU A 67 21.83 -19.03 10.54
CA GLU A 67 21.62 -17.90 11.45
C GLU A 67 21.61 -16.58 10.69
N VAL A 68 22.55 -16.40 9.76
CA VAL A 68 22.61 -15.25 8.85
C VAL A 68 21.29 -15.13 8.09
N LYS A 69 20.84 -16.21 7.45
CA LYS A 69 19.57 -16.23 6.72
C LYS A 69 18.37 -15.87 7.60
N LYS A 70 18.32 -16.38 8.83
CA LYS A 70 17.23 -16.09 9.78
C LYS A 70 17.20 -14.61 10.16
N THR A 71 18.35 -14.01 10.38
CA THR A 71 18.51 -12.59 10.72
C THR A 71 18.03 -11.71 9.57
N ILE A 72 18.47 -12.00 8.34
CA ILE A 72 18.04 -11.31 7.11
C ILE A 72 16.51 -11.38 6.97
N THR A 73 15.94 -12.59 7.06
CA THR A 73 14.49 -12.78 6.91
C THR A 73 13.71 -11.93 7.91
N ARG A 74 14.15 -11.91 9.16
CA ARG A 74 13.48 -11.13 10.22
C ARG A 74 13.55 -9.62 9.94
N GLN A 75 14.69 -9.12 9.49
CA GLN A 75 14.88 -7.71 9.16
C GLN A 75 13.99 -7.30 7.98
N VAL A 76 14.01 -8.05 6.89
CA VAL A 76 13.19 -7.80 5.70
C VAL A 76 11.70 -7.81 6.05
N ILE A 77 11.23 -8.79 6.81
CA ILE A 77 9.84 -8.86 7.27
C ILE A 77 9.48 -7.61 8.09
N MET A 78 10.33 -7.21 9.04
CA MET A 78 10.06 -6.06 9.89
C MET A 78 9.91 -4.77 9.07
N VAL A 79 10.85 -4.52 8.13
CA VAL A 79 10.84 -3.33 7.28
C VAL A 79 9.59 -3.26 6.40
N PHE A 80 9.10 -4.42 5.92
CA PHE A 80 7.91 -4.48 5.08
C PHE A 80 6.60 -4.42 5.87
N PHE A 81 6.46 -5.19 6.93
CA PHE A 81 5.17 -5.31 7.63
C PHE A 81 4.89 -4.16 8.61
N LEU A 82 5.92 -3.46 9.10
CA LEU A 82 5.71 -2.32 10.00
C LEU A 82 4.93 -1.18 9.33
N PRO A 83 5.28 -0.68 8.13
CA PRO A 83 4.50 0.36 7.47
C PRO A 83 3.07 -0.08 7.13
N LEU A 84 2.88 -1.34 6.76
CA LEU A 84 1.56 -1.91 6.49
C LEU A 84 0.68 -1.93 7.76
N GLY A 85 1.25 -2.34 8.90
CA GLY A 85 0.56 -2.32 10.19
C GLY A 85 0.14 -0.90 10.59
N VAL A 86 1.03 0.06 10.45
CA VAL A 86 0.73 1.48 10.70
C VAL A 86 -0.37 1.99 9.77
N ALA A 87 -0.34 1.65 8.49
CA ALA A 87 -1.38 2.02 7.53
C ALA A 87 -2.76 1.47 7.93
N VAL A 88 -2.84 0.20 8.35
CA VAL A 88 -4.10 -0.40 8.84
C VAL A 88 -4.62 0.32 10.07
N ILE A 89 -3.76 0.65 11.04
CA ILE A 89 -4.15 1.42 12.24
C ILE A 89 -4.71 2.79 11.85
N HIS A 90 -4.07 3.49 10.91
CA HIS A 90 -4.57 4.79 10.41
C HIS A 90 -5.94 4.66 9.74
N ILE A 91 -6.16 3.62 8.92
CA ILE A 91 -7.46 3.37 8.27
C ILE A 91 -8.53 3.12 9.34
N LEU A 92 -8.25 2.31 10.36
CA LEU A 92 -9.19 2.04 11.45
C LEU A 92 -9.53 3.30 12.25
N ALA A 93 -8.54 4.13 12.54
CA ALA A 93 -8.74 5.40 13.24
C ALA A 93 -9.55 6.40 12.39
N ALA A 94 -9.27 6.49 11.08
CA ALA A 94 -9.96 7.37 10.16
C ALA A 94 -11.37 6.90 9.81
N PHE A 95 -11.68 5.62 9.96
CA PHE A 95 -12.96 5.03 9.54
C PHE A 95 -14.17 5.77 10.14
N ARG A 96 -14.13 6.07 11.44
CA ARG A 96 -15.19 6.78 12.14
C ARG A 96 -15.38 8.21 11.61
N ALA A 97 -14.29 8.91 11.35
CA ALA A 97 -14.33 10.26 10.78
C ALA A 97 -14.89 10.25 9.35
N MET A 98 -14.50 9.28 8.55
CA MET A 98 -15.02 9.09 7.18
C MET A 98 -16.52 8.78 7.19
N CYS A 99 -17.00 7.91 8.08
CA CYS A 99 -18.44 7.65 8.23
C CYS A 99 -19.22 8.91 8.59
N SER A 100 -18.67 9.77 9.45
CA SER A 100 -19.31 11.05 9.81
C SER A 100 -19.37 12.00 8.62
N LEU A 101 -18.32 12.10 7.82
CA LEU A 101 -18.30 12.90 6.60
C LEU A 101 -19.30 12.41 5.56
N LEU A 102 -19.41 11.10 5.34
CA LEU A 102 -20.39 10.50 4.44
C LEU A 102 -21.83 10.77 4.89
N GLY A 103 -22.06 10.83 6.20
CA GLY A 103 -23.35 11.20 6.78
C GLY A 103 -23.81 12.61 6.38
N ILE A 104 -22.90 13.57 6.24
CA ILE A 104 -23.18 14.94 5.76
C ILE A 104 -23.71 14.91 4.31
N PHE A 105 -23.22 13.99 3.49
CA PHE A 105 -23.69 13.80 2.10
C PHE A 105 -24.91 12.88 1.99
N SER A 106 -25.63 12.64 3.10
CA SER A 106 -26.79 11.73 3.14
C SER A 106 -26.50 10.28 2.75
N MET A 107 -25.25 9.87 2.78
CA MET A 107 -24.81 8.50 2.52
C MET A 107 -24.77 7.72 3.85
N HIS A 108 -25.88 7.11 4.24
CA HIS A 108 -26.01 6.42 5.54
C HIS A 108 -25.64 4.94 5.51
N ASN A 109 -25.18 4.42 4.36
CA ASN A 109 -24.89 2.99 4.24
C ASN A 109 -23.45 2.66 4.71
N VAL A 110 -23.24 2.67 6.03
CA VAL A 110 -21.96 2.34 6.67
C VAL A 110 -21.47 0.95 6.30
N GLY A 111 -22.40 -0.02 6.11
CA GLY A 111 -22.05 -1.38 5.71
C GLY A 111 -21.39 -1.43 4.32
N LEU A 112 -21.95 -0.70 3.37
CA LEU A 112 -21.38 -0.60 2.02
C LEU A 112 -19.96 0.03 2.06
N TYR A 113 -19.81 1.12 2.82
CA TYR A 113 -18.52 1.77 2.99
C TYR A 113 -17.46 0.83 3.64
N ALA A 114 -17.87 0.06 4.66
CA ALA A 114 -17.00 -0.92 5.30
C ALA A 114 -16.52 -2.00 4.32
N VAL A 115 -17.42 -2.51 3.47
CA VAL A 115 -17.08 -3.51 2.44
C VAL A 115 -16.08 -2.93 1.44
N PHE A 116 -16.32 -1.73 0.91
CA PHE A 116 -15.38 -1.09 -0.02
C PHE A 116 -14.02 -0.81 0.61
N THR A 117 -13.99 -0.37 1.88
CA THR A 117 -12.74 -0.16 2.62
C THR A 117 -11.99 -1.47 2.78
N ALA A 118 -12.68 -2.54 3.19
CA ALA A 118 -12.07 -3.87 3.33
C ALA A 118 -11.51 -4.41 2.00
N CYS A 119 -12.28 -4.28 0.91
CA CYS A 119 -11.82 -4.66 -0.43
C CYS A 119 -10.59 -3.87 -0.86
N SER A 120 -10.57 -2.56 -0.62
CA SER A 120 -9.42 -1.70 -0.94
C SER A 120 -8.16 -2.10 -0.16
N VAL A 121 -8.29 -2.37 1.14
CA VAL A 121 -7.19 -2.85 1.99
C VAL A 121 -6.68 -4.19 1.50
N LEU A 122 -7.57 -5.09 1.09
CA LEU A 122 -7.21 -6.41 0.58
C LEU A 122 -6.44 -6.30 -0.75
N VAL A 123 -6.93 -5.52 -1.70
CA VAL A 123 -6.26 -5.28 -2.99
C VAL A 123 -4.87 -4.68 -2.77
N PHE A 124 -4.78 -3.65 -1.92
CA PHE A 124 -3.51 -3.04 -1.57
C PHE A 124 -2.56 -4.05 -0.91
N GLY A 125 -3.06 -4.86 0.01
CA GLY A 125 -2.30 -5.93 0.68
C GLY A 125 -1.74 -6.96 -0.30
N VAL A 126 -2.51 -7.37 -1.31
CA VAL A 126 -2.05 -8.31 -2.35
C VAL A 126 -0.92 -7.69 -3.18
N VAL A 127 -1.08 -6.44 -3.63
CA VAL A 127 -0.03 -5.73 -4.37
C VAL A 127 1.23 -5.61 -3.52
N TYR A 128 1.07 -5.24 -2.25
CA TYR A 128 2.18 -5.10 -1.32
C TYR A 128 2.93 -6.42 -1.08
N LEU A 129 2.21 -7.54 -0.94
CA LEU A 129 2.80 -8.87 -0.84
C LEU A 129 3.55 -9.27 -2.12
N ALA A 130 3.04 -8.93 -3.29
CA ALA A 130 3.74 -9.17 -4.56
C ALA A 130 5.07 -8.41 -4.60
N VAL A 131 5.07 -7.13 -4.23
CA VAL A 131 6.29 -6.32 -4.13
C VAL A 131 7.26 -6.90 -3.11
N TYR A 132 6.78 -7.33 -1.95
CA TYR A 132 7.58 -8.00 -0.95
C TYR A 132 8.27 -9.26 -1.51
N CYS A 133 7.53 -10.12 -2.19
CA CYS A 133 8.08 -11.36 -2.75
C CYS A 133 9.20 -11.08 -3.78
N VAL A 134 8.98 -10.11 -4.67
CA VAL A 134 9.98 -9.72 -5.69
C VAL A 134 11.22 -9.13 -5.02
N THR A 135 11.02 -8.19 -4.11
CA THR A 135 12.10 -7.47 -3.43
C THR A 135 12.91 -8.40 -2.52
N ALA A 136 12.24 -9.26 -1.74
CA ALA A 136 12.90 -10.23 -0.89
C ALA A 136 13.77 -11.21 -1.69
N ARG A 137 13.30 -11.68 -2.85
CA ARG A 137 14.10 -12.54 -3.73
C ARG A 137 15.36 -11.84 -4.22
N THR A 138 15.25 -10.58 -4.64
CA THR A 138 16.38 -9.78 -5.11
C THR A 138 17.37 -9.52 -3.99
N TYR A 139 16.90 -9.16 -2.81
CA TYR A 139 17.73 -8.96 -1.62
C TYR A 139 18.52 -10.20 -1.24
N TYR A 140 17.84 -11.37 -1.15
CA TYR A 140 18.52 -12.65 -0.86
C TYR A 140 19.58 -13.02 -1.89
N ARG A 141 19.37 -12.67 -3.14
CA ARG A 141 20.34 -12.91 -4.21
C ARG A 141 21.60 -12.05 -4.01
N ILE A 142 21.41 -10.75 -3.73
CA ILE A 142 22.53 -9.80 -3.52
C ILE A 142 23.40 -10.19 -2.32
N VAL A 143 22.77 -10.55 -1.20
CA VAL A 143 23.49 -10.87 0.04
C VAL A 143 24.27 -12.20 -0.06
N ARG A 144 23.83 -13.10 -0.94
CA ARG A 144 24.42 -14.44 -1.09
C ARG A 144 25.55 -14.50 -2.13
N GLU A 145 25.61 -13.57 -3.06
CA GLU A 145 26.73 -13.41 -4.02
C GLU A 145 27.93 -12.69 -3.37
#